data_33be38f1405f67c9947ff9dbfe1d724c
#
_entry.id   33be38f1405f67c9947ff9dbfe1d724c
#
_cell.length_a   1.000
_cell.length_b   1.000
_cell.length_c   1.000
_cell.angle_alpha   90.00
_cell.angle_beta   90.00
_cell.angle_gamma   90.00
#
_symmetry.space_group_name_H-M   'P 1'
#
loop_
_entity.id
_entity.type
_entity.pdbx_description
1 polymer ?
#
loop_
_entity_poly.entity_id
_entity_poly.type
_entity_poly.pdbx_seq_one_letter_code
_entity_poly.pdbx_strand_id
1 'polypeptide(L)'
;MILGAGFAGLELSARLSETLADEVRVTLIDQNDAFFFGYSKLDVLFGRKATKDVLLQYADISKEGVEFRRERVASIEPETRRVTTDRQSYDADVLVVALGANYDFAATPGFEEGGFEYYSLAGAERLRDALPEFESGTILIGILGHPYKCPPAPFEGALLLHDYLVRRGIRGAAEIRVIGPMSAPVPITKEVSQSILDALGERGIEYVPGQHITEVDPRGKNVRLASGGSVPFDLFVGIPVHRVPEVVEASGLAVDGWIPVDRTNLATRFADVYAIGDVAGAPVAKAGVFAESAAAVVADDIAARLHGDVLQRPWEGAGSCFIEFGAGAVGKVEANFLGGPAPTASLVGPSPELAAEKQAFGATRRERWFGRAA
;
A
#
# COMPACT_ATOMS: atom_id res chain seq x y z
N MET A 1 2.04 20.40 10.08
CA MET A 1 2.74 19.98 8.85
C MET A 1 2.53 18.49 8.63
N ILE A 2 2.34 18.06 7.37
CA ILE A 2 2.12 16.66 6.99
C ILE A 2 3.18 16.28 5.95
N LEU A 3 3.95 15.21 6.19
CA LEU A 3 4.97 14.69 5.29
C LEU A 3 4.42 13.47 4.54
N GLY A 4 4.26 13.59 3.23
CA GLY A 4 3.69 12.58 2.34
C GLY A 4 2.22 12.85 2.00
N ALA A 5 1.91 12.96 0.71
CA ALA A 5 0.56 13.18 0.16
C ALA A 5 -0.06 11.88 -0.40
N GLY A 6 0.15 10.76 0.30
CA GLY A 6 -0.54 9.50 0.05
C GLY A 6 -1.95 9.48 0.66
N PHE A 7 -2.55 8.29 0.78
CA PHE A 7 -3.89 8.11 1.40
C PHE A 7 -4.04 8.83 2.75
N ALA A 8 -3.06 8.65 3.65
CA ALA A 8 -3.10 9.24 4.97
C ALA A 8 -2.99 10.77 4.92
N GLY A 9 -2.01 11.30 4.19
CA GLY A 9 -1.76 12.75 4.14
C GLY A 9 -2.88 13.51 3.44
N LEU A 10 -3.43 12.98 2.36
CA LEU A 10 -4.57 13.57 1.65
C LEU A 10 -5.84 13.57 2.53
N GLU A 11 -6.15 12.44 3.18
CA GLU A 11 -7.32 12.37 4.06
C GLU A 11 -7.16 13.29 5.27
N LEU A 12 -5.97 13.30 5.90
CA LEU A 12 -5.72 14.17 7.06
C LEU A 12 -5.83 15.65 6.67
N SER A 13 -5.24 16.05 5.54
CA SER A 13 -5.32 17.44 5.08
C SER A 13 -6.75 17.88 4.79
N ALA A 14 -7.55 17.00 4.16
CA ALA A 14 -8.96 17.25 3.88
C ALA A 14 -9.77 17.41 5.19
N ARG A 15 -9.56 16.51 6.17
CA ARG A 15 -10.26 16.56 7.44
C ARG A 15 -9.91 17.80 8.26
N LEU A 16 -8.63 18.14 8.39
CA LEU A 16 -8.21 19.33 9.10
C LEU A 16 -8.78 20.60 8.47
N SER A 17 -8.81 20.68 7.13
CA SER A 17 -9.49 21.77 6.42
C SER A 17 -10.98 21.85 6.73
N GLU A 18 -11.68 20.71 6.79
CA GLU A 18 -13.13 20.65 7.01
C GLU A 18 -13.53 20.90 8.47
N THR A 19 -12.68 20.50 9.44
CA THR A 19 -13.04 20.58 10.86
C THR A 19 -12.49 21.82 11.55
N LEU A 20 -11.33 22.32 11.14
CA LEU A 20 -10.63 23.43 11.80
C LEU A 20 -10.51 24.67 10.92
N ALA A 21 -10.89 24.57 9.63
CA ALA A 21 -10.95 25.69 8.68
C ALA A 21 -9.74 26.65 8.81
N ASP A 22 -9.97 27.87 9.28
CA ASP A 22 -8.97 28.94 9.43
C ASP A 22 -8.20 28.89 10.76
N GLU A 23 -8.53 27.97 11.68
CA GLU A 23 -7.81 27.80 12.95
C GLU A 23 -6.42 27.20 12.76
N VAL A 24 -6.19 26.46 11.65
CA VAL A 24 -4.93 25.80 11.37
C VAL A 24 -4.45 26.06 9.94
N ARG A 25 -3.12 26.08 9.74
CA ARG A 25 -2.51 26.01 8.43
C ARG A 25 -1.87 24.65 8.24
N VAL A 26 -2.25 23.98 7.16
CA VAL A 26 -1.70 22.67 6.78
C VAL A 26 -0.71 22.85 5.67
N THR A 27 0.58 22.58 5.95
CA THR A 27 1.61 22.40 4.91
C THR A 27 1.72 20.92 4.60
N LEU A 28 1.32 20.51 3.39
CA LEU A 28 1.39 19.14 2.89
C LEU A 28 2.58 19.03 1.93
N ILE A 29 3.57 18.18 2.26
CA ILE A 29 4.82 18.05 1.50
C ILE A 29 4.90 16.68 0.85
N ASP A 30 5.14 16.63 -0.46
CA ASP A 30 5.47 15.41 -1.20
C ASP A 30 6.46 15.73 -2.33
N GLN A 31 7.34 14.78 -2.66
CA GLN A 31 8.30 14.95 -3.75
C GLN A 31 7.69 14.75 -5.14
N ASN A 32 6.58 14.03 -5.22
CA ASN A 32 5.87 13.75 -6.46
C ASN A 32 4.94 14.91 -6.84
N ASP A 33 4.42 14.88 -8.07
CA ASP A 33 3.44 15.85 -8.57
C ASP A 33 2.02 15.28 -8.65
N ALA A 34 1.88 13.97 -8.45
CA ALA A 34 0.58 13.30 -8.57
C ALA A 34 0.43 12.13 -7.60
N PHE A 35 -0.81 11.88 -7.23
CA PHE A 35 -1.28 10.69 -6.53
C PHE A 35 -1.86 9.68 -7.51
N PHE A 36 -1.81 8.40 -7.17
CA PHE A 36 -2.59 7.32 -7.80
C PHE A 36 -3.03 6.30 -6.76
N PHE A 37 -4.18 5.71 -6.99
CA PHE A 37 -4.66 4.63 -6.13
C PHE A 37 -3.81 3.36 -6.31
N GLY A 38 -3.46 2.68 -5.23
CA GLY A 38 -2.60 1.50 -5.26
C GLY A 38 -3.10 0.40 -6.22
N TYR A 39 -4.41 0.16 -6.26
CA TYR A 39 -5.03 -0.83 -7.15
C TYR A 39 -4.99 -0.42 -8.64
N SER A 40 -4.87 0.86 -8.96
CA SER A 40 -4.77 1.33 -10.36
C SER A 40 -3.51 0.85 -11.08
N LYS A 41 -2.50 0.39 -10.34
CA LYS A 41 -1.31 -0.25 -10.93
C LYS A 41 -1.67 -1.52 -11.67
N LEU A 42 -2.65 -2.28 -11.18
CA LEU A 42 -3.17 -3.46 -11.88
C LEU A 42 -3.94 -3.08 -13.15
N ASP A 43 -4.63 -1.93 -13.15
CA ASP A 43 -5.24 -1.40 -14.37
C ASP A 43 -4.19 -1.07 -15.44
N VAL A 44 -3.07 -0.47 -15.03
CA VAL A 44 -1.94 -0.17 -15.93
C VAL A 44 -1.25 -1.44 -16.39
N LEU A 45 -0.92 -2.35 -15.46
CA LEU A 45 -0.26 -3.62 -15.74
C LEU A 45 -1.00 -4.45 -16.81
N PHE A 46 -2.32 -4.56 -16.68
CA PHE A 46 -3.12 -5.38 -17.60
C PHE A 46 -3.72 -4.56 -18.77
N GLY A 47 -3.22 -3.33 -18.99
CA GLY A 47 -3.60 -2.48 -20.13
C GLY A 47 -5.04 -1.99 -20.09
N ARG A 48 -5.70 -1.98 -18.93
CA ARG A 48 -7.08 -1.49 -18.77
C ARG A 48 -7.14 0.03 -18.76
N LYS A 49 -6.07 0.70 -18.31
CA LYS A 49 -5.91 2.16 -18.30
C LYS A 49 -4.49 2.54 -18.69
N ALA A 50 -4.30 3.69 -19.31
CA ALA A 50 -3.00 4.28 -19.48
C ALA A 50 -2.52 4.93 -18.18
N THR A 51 -1.20 5.01 -17.97
CA THR A 51 -0.59 5.63 -16.78
C THR A 51 -1.12 7.03 -16.49
N LYS A 52 -1.23 7.87 -17.53
CA LYS A 52 -1.76 9.24 -17.41
C LYS A 52 -3.20 9.32 -16.88
N ASP A 53 -4.00 8.27 -17.12
CA ASP A 53 -5.43 8.25 -16.75
C ASP A 53 -5.65 7.86 -15.29
N VAL A 54 -4.61 7.36 -14.61
CA VAL A 54 -4.67 6.99 -13.18
C VAL A 54 -4.04 8.03 -12.28
N LEU A 55 -3.37 9.05 -12.82
CA LEU A 55 -2.70 10.11 -12.08
C LEU A 55 -3.67 11.23 -11.70
N LEU A 56 -3.64 11.63 -10.44
CA LEU A 56 -4.37 12.78 -9.87
C LEU A 56 -3.35 13.84 -9.46
N GLN A 57 -3.35 14.97 -10.13
CA GLN A 57 -2.33 16.01 -9.93
C GLN A 57 -2.52 16.71 -8.59
N TYR A 58 -1.47 16.84 -7.80
CA TYR A 58 -1.52 17.57 -6.51
C TYR A 58 -1.80 19.07 -6.70
N ALA A 59 -1.50 19.62 -7.86
CA ALA A 59 -1.88 21.00 -8.21
C ALA A 59 -3.40 21.24 -8.21
N ASP A 60 -4.20 20.16 -8.25
CA ASP A 60 -5.66 20.21 -8.21
C ASP A 60 -6.22 20.19 -6.77
N ILE A 61 -5.39 20.03 -5.74
CA ILE A 61 -5.82 20.11 -4.35
C ILE A 61 -6.35 21.51 -4.08
N SER A 62 -7.65 21.58 -3.75
CA SER A 62 -8.37 22.83 -3.50
C SER A 62 -9.09 22.74 -2.16
N LYS A 63 -8.30 22.72 -1.05
CA LYS A 63 -8.79 22.67 0.32
C LYS A 63 -8.35 23.93 1.06
N GLU A 64 -9.30 24.59 1.72
CA GLU A 64 -9.04 25.81 2.50
C GLU A 64 -8.01 25.53 3.60
N GLY A 65 -7.04 26.44 3.77
CA GLY A 65 -5.98 26.30 4.76
C GLY A 65 -4.90 25.24 4.43
N VAL A 66 -5.01 24.53 3.28
CA VAL A 66 -4.04 23.51 2.84
C VAL A 66 -3.13 24.06 1.75
N GLU A 67 -1.85 24.05 2.02
CA GLU A 67 -0.80 24.43 1.05
C GLU A 67 0.02 23.19 0.67
N PHE A 68 -0.07 22.77 -0.58
CA PHE A 68 0.80 21.70 -1.12
C PHE A 68 2.15 22.24 -1.52
N ARG A 69 3.22 21.56 -1.09
CA ARG A 69 4.61 21.83 -1.45
C ARG A 69 5.23 20.62 -2.13
N ARG A 70 5.58 20.76 -3.40
CA ARG A 70 6.34 19.74 -4.11
C ARG A 70 7.81 19.85 -3.75
N GLU A 71 8.18 19.17 -2.67
CA GLU A 71 9.53 19.19 -2.09
C GLU A 71 9.89 17.81 -1.55
N ARG A 72 11.17 17.47 -1.62
CA ARG A 72 11.69 16.22 -1.06
C ARG A 72 12.20 16.48 0.36
N VAL A 73 11.66 15.73 1.31
CA VAL A 73 12.14 15.76 2.71
C VAL A 73 13.57 15.22 2.76
N ALA A 74 14.50 16.01 3.27
CA ALA A 74 15.93 15.70 3.39
C ALA A 74 16.32 15.31 4.83
N SER A 75 15.71 15.93 5.85
CA SER A 75 15.87 15.55 7.25
C SER A 75 14.65 15.88 8.08
N ILE A 76 14.47 15.13 9.18
CA ILE A 76 13.41 15.32 10.17
C ILE A 76 14.08 15.36 11.54
N GLU A 77 13.82 16.39 12.31
CA GLU A 77 14.24 16.55 13.70
C GLU A 77 12.99 16.45 14.60
N PRO A 78 12.66 15.27 15.08
CA PRO A 78 11.36 15.06 15.75
C PRO A 78 11.22 15.79 17.08
N GLU A 79 12.33 16.04 17.82
CA GLU A 79 12.32 16.77 19.10
C GLU A 79 11.85 18.22 18.93
N THR A 80 12.29 18.87 17.84
CA THR A 80 11.95 20.25 17.53
C THR A 80 10.81 20.38 16.53
N ARG A 81 10.40 19.28 15.91
CA ARG A 81 9.46 19.20 14.79
C ARG A 81 9.93 20.03 13.59
N ARG A 82 11.24 20.15 13.44
CA ARG A 82 11.87 20.81 12.31
C ARG A 82 12.04 19.82 11.16
N VAL A 83 11.67 20.27 9.97
CA VAL A 83 11.82 19.50 8.72
C VAL A 83 12.61 20.31 7.73
N THR A 84 13.67 19.71 7.18
CA THR A 84 14.43 20.31 6.08
C THR A 84 14.11 19.55 4.80
N THR A 85 13.80 20.30 3.76
CA THR A 85 13.57 19.77 2.41
C THR A 85 14.74 20.12 1.49
N ASP A 86 14.68 19.72 0.24
CA ASP A 86 15.60 20.14 -0.80
C ASP A 86 15.44 21.62 -1.22
N ARG A 87 14.51 22.35 -0.59
CA ARG A 87 14.24 23.77 -0.86
C ARG A 87 14.49 24.67 0.35
N GLN A 88 13.99 24.30 1.52
CA GLN A 88 14.04 25.13 2.72
C GLN A 88 13.79 24.30 3.99
N SER A 89 13.85 24.96 5.14
CA SER A 89 13.49 24.35 6.44
C SER A 89 12.19 24.94 6.93
N TYR A 90 11.45 24.11 7.67
CA TYR A 90 10.16 24.41 8.27
C TYR A 90 10.19 24.05 9.76
N ASP A 91 9.55 24.88 10.57
CA ASP A 91 9.21 24.54 11.95
C ASP A 91 7.70 24.32 12.05
N ALA A 92 7.26 23.28 12.76
CA ALA A 92 5.87 22.95 12.89
C ALA A 92 5.41 22.87 14.34
N ASP A 93 4.19 23.31 14.63
CA ASP A 93 3.54 23.09 15.94
C ASP A 93 3.18 21.62 16.11
N VAL A 94 2.67 20.99 15.05
CA VAL A 94 2.35 19.56 14.97
C VAL A 94 2.97 18.97 13.70
N LEU A 95 3.66 17.86 13.84
CA LEU A 95 4.28 17.12 12.74
C LEU A 95 3.62 15.76 12.55
N VAL A 96 3.16 15.47 11.33
CA VAL A 96 2.61 14.16 10.97
C VAL A 96 3.45 13.51 9.88
N VAL A 97 4.04 12.36 10.19
CA VAL A 97 4.84 11.57 9.25
C VAL A 97 3.92 10.56 8.55
N ALA A 98 3.65 10.79 7.27
CA ALA A 98 2.79 9.97 6.41
C ALA A 98 3.51 9.53 5.12
N LEU A 99 4.84 9.35 5.20
CA LEU A 99 5.73 9.09 4.06
C LEU A 99 5.60 7.69 3.46
N GLY A 100 4.74 6.83 4.05
CA GLY A 100 4.50 5.49 3.57
C GLY A 100 5.71 4.56 3.73
N ALA A 101 5.84 3.60 2.82
CA ALA A 101 6.96 2.68 2.80
C ALA A 101 7.58 2.61 1.40
N ASN A 102 8.91 2.53 1.36
CA ASN A 102 9.71 2.33 0.16
C ASN A 102 9.94 0.83 -0.10
N TYR A 103 10.52 0.53 -1.25
CA TYR A 103 10.89 -0.82 -1.67
C TYR A 103 12.41 -0.97 -1.57
N ASP A 104 12.84 -2.03 -0.89
CA ASP A 104 14.25 -2.40 -0.78
C ASP A 104 14.52 -3.57 -1.73
N PHE A 105 14.88 -3.23 -2.96
CA PHE A 105 15.21 -4.22 -3.99
C PHE A 105 16.52 -4.96 -3.65
N ALA A 106 17.46 -4.29 -3.02
CA ALA A 106 18.75 -4.85 -2.65
C ALA A 106 18.65 -5.90 -1.53
N ALA A 107 17.56 -5.90 -0.76
CA ALA A 107 17.32 -6.91 0.28
C ALA A 107 17.19 -8.34 -0.27
N THR A 108 16.95 -8.49 -1.58
CA THR A 108 16.93 -9.80 -2.27
C THR A 108 17.90 -9.74 -3.45
N PRO A 109 19.14 -10.20 -3.28
CA PRO A 109 20.16 -10.19 -4.33
C PRO A 109 19.66 -10.76 -5.66
N GLY A 110 20.00 -10.12 -6.77
CA GLY A 110 19.61 -10.50 -8.13
C GLY A 110 18.16 -10.20 -8.52
N PHE A 111 17.34 -9.68 -7.60
CA PHE A 111 15.95 -9.36 -7.91
C PHE A 111 15.82 -8.21 -8.92
N GLU A 112 16.62 -7.17 -8.77
CA GLU A 112 16.56 -5.99 -9.65
C GLU A 112 16.90 -6.32 -11.09
N GLU A 113 17.85 -7.27 -11.29
CA GLU A 113 18.29 -7.71 -12.61
C GLU A 113 17.39 -8.80 -13.21
N GLY A 114 16.82 -9.68 -12.37
CA GLY A 114 16.12 -10.90 -12.81
C GLY A 114 14.63 -10.91 -12.61
N GLY A 115 14.07 -9.87 -11.99
CA GLY A 115 12.66 -9.84 -11.64
C GLY A 115 11.89 -8.64 -12.18
N PHE A 116 10.59 -8.79 -12.12
CA PHE A 116 9.61 -7.73 -12.31
C PHE A 116 8.84 -7.51 -11.00
N GLU A 117 8.14 -6.38 -10.91
CA GLU A 117 7.22 -6.09 -9.82
C GLU A 117 6.07 -5.19 -10.33
N TYR A 118 4.99 -5.07 -9.55
CA TYR A 118 3.86 -4.18 -9.86
C TYR A 118 3.41 -3.36 -8.65
N TYR A 119 4.30 -3.20 -7.68
CA TYR A 119 4.07 -2.39 -6.48
C TYR A 119 4.41 -0.92 -6.71
N SER A 120 5.31 -0.62 -7.64
CA SER A 120 5.51 0.72 -8.18
C SER A 120 4.76 0.88 -9.52
N LEU A 121 4.50 2.13 -9.91
CA LEU A 121 3.87 2.40 -11.21
C LEU A 121 4.81 2.07 -12.36
N ALA A 122 6.10 2.40 -12.21
CA ALA A 122 7.14 2.07 -13.19
C ALA A 122 7.34 0.55 -13.33
N GLY A 123 7.26 -0.21 -12.20
CA GLY A 123 7.31 -1.66 -12.22
C GLY A 123 6.12 -2.28 -12.94
N ALA A 124 4.92 -1.76 -12.70
CA ALA A 124 3.71 -2.20 -13.40
C ALA A 124 3.79 -1.96 -14.91
N GLU A 125 4.34 -0.81 -15.34
CA GLU A 125 4.61 -0.52 -16.76
C GLU A 125 5.63 -1.49 -17.35
N ARG A 126 6.75 -1.69 -16.65
CA ARG A 126 7.81 -2.62 -17.09
C ARG A 126 7.27 -4.05 -17.28
N LEU A 127 6.47 -4.54 -16.31
CA LEU A 127 5.85 -5.87 -16.41
C LEU A 127 4.80 -5.92 -17.52
N ARG A 128 3.97 -4.88 -17.68
CA ARG A 128 3.02 -4.76 -18.79
C ARG A 128 3.70 -4.94 -20.15
N ASP A 129 4.84 -4.27 -20.32
CA ASP A 129 5.57 -4.27 -21.59
C ASP A 129 6.30 -5.60 -21.83
N ALA A 130 6.65 -6.34 -20.78
CA ALA A 130 7.29 -7.66 -20.87
C ALA A 130 6.30 -8.82 -21.05
N LEU A 131 5.08 -8.71 -20.52
CA LEU A 131 4.08 -9.80 -20.59
C LEU A 131 3.72 -10.28 -22.00
N PRO A 132 3.69 -9.45 -23.05
CA PRO A 132 3.45 -9.91 -24.41
C PRO A 132 4.51 -10.87 -24.97
N GLU A 133 5.75 -10.79 -24.49
CA GLU A 133 6.86 -11.65 -24.91
C GLU A 133 6.84 -13.04 -24.24
N PHE A 134 6.05 -13.21 -23.17
CA PHE A 134 5.90 -14.50 -22.52
C PHE A 134 4.97 -15.40 -23.34
N GLU A 135 5.45 -16.57 -23.75
CA GLU A 135 4.68 -17.53 -24.54
C GLU A 135 4.32 -18.80 -23.76
N SER A 136 5.25 -19.29 -22.95
CA SER A 136 5.06 -20.54 -22.18
C SER A 136 6.05 -20.64 -21.02
N GLY A 137 5.79 -21.56 -20.10
CA GLY A 137 6.66 -21.88 -18.96
C GLY A 137 6.07 -21.45 -17.62
N THR A 138 6.92 -21.28 -16.62
CA THR A 138 6.54 -20.97 -15.25
C THR A 138 6.63 -19.48 -14.95
N ILE A 139 5.48 -18.88 -14.55
CA ILE A 139 5.44 -17.56 -13.95
C ILE A 139 5.43 -17.73 -12.44
N LEU A 140 6.50 -17.27 -11.80
CA LEU A 140 6.67 -17.36 -10.36
C LEU A 140 6.43 -15.99 -9.72
N ILE A 141 5.42 -15.89 -8.84
CA ILE A 141 5.18 -14.70 -8.01
C ILE A 141 5.79 -14.96 -6.64
N GLY A 142 6.79 -14.18 -6.25
CA GLY A 142 7.53 -14.34 -5.00
C GLY A 142 7.26 -13.22 -4.02
N ILE A 143 6.80 -13.51 -2.79
CA ILE A 143 6.68 -12.53 -1.71
C ILE A 143 8.01 -12.52 -0.95
N LEU A 144 8.80 -11.44 -1.12
CA LEU A 144 10.20 -11.38 -0.68
C LEU A 144 10.37 -10.92 0.76
N GLY A 145 9.33 -10.34 1.37
CA GLY A 145 9.38 -9.87 2.75
C GLY A 145 8.01 -9.63 3.36
N HIS A 146 8.00 -9.44 4.68
CA HIS A 146 6.80 -9.11 5.47
C HIS A 146 7.18 -8.15 6.61
N PRO A 147 6.34 -7.14 6.94
CA PRO A 147 5.07 -6.78 6.28
C PRO A 147 5.28 -6.11 4.91
N TYR A 148 4.25 -6.18 4.07
CA TYR A 148 4.21 -5.52 2.78
C TYR A 148 2.82 -4.88 2.54
N LYS A 149 2.73 -3.96 1.57
CA LYS A 149 1.47 -3.26 1.24
C LYS A 149 0.45 -4.20 0.63
N CYS A 150 -0.81 -4.04 1.02
CA CYS A 150 -1.94 -4.76 0.43
C CYS A 150 -1.73 -6.29 0.43
N PRO A 151 -1.87 -6.97 1.59
CA PRO A 151 -1.59 -8.40 1.70
C PRO A 151 -2.25 -9.30 0.65
N PRO A 152 -3.49 -9.07 0.17
CA PRO A 152 -4.07 -9.89 -0.89
C PRO A 152 -3.55 -9.59 -2.30
N ALA A 153 -2.83 -8.48 -2.54
CA ALA A 153 -2.42 -8.06 -3.89
C ALA A 153 -1.55 -9.08 -4.67
N PRO A 154 -0.67 -9.90 -4.06
CA PRO A 154 0.04 -10.95 -4.79
C PRO A 154 -0.89 -11.99 -5.41
N PHE A 155 -1.95 -12.34 -4.69
CA PHE A 155 -2.96 -13.30 -5.13
C PHE A 155 -3.92 -12.69 -6.15
N GLU A 156 -4.33 -11.43 -5.94
CA GLU A 156 -5.08 -10.63 -6.92
C GLU A 156 -4.32 -10.55 -8.25
N GLY A 157 -3.02 -10.25 -8.19
CA GLY A 157 -2.15 -10.23 -9.38
C GLY A 157 -2.09 -11.58 -10.09
N ALA A 158 -2.01 -12.70 -9.35
CA ALA A 158 -2.01 -14.05 -9.91
C ALA A 158 -3.33 -14.39 -10.63
N LEU A 159 -4.47 -14.03 -10.02
CA LEU A 159 -5.80 -14.25 -10.60
C LEU A 159 -6.01 -13.42 -11.88
N LEU A 160 -5.60 -12.16 -11.87
CA LEU A 160 -5.69 -11.29 -13.05
C LEU A 160 -4.70 -11.69 -14.15
N LEU A 161 -3.54 -12.21 -13.77
CA LEU A 161 -2.57 -12.78 -14.72
C LEU A 161 -3.14 -14.02 -15.42
N HIS A 162 -3.82 -14.90 -14.67
CA HIS A 162 -4.56 -16.01 -15.27
C HIS A 162 -5.52 -15.52 -16.36
N ASP A 163 -6.34 -14.52 -16.07
CA ASP A 163 -7.30 -13.97 -17.03
C ASP A 163 -6.60 -13.35 -18.25
N TYR A 164 -5.46 -12.70 -18.03
CA TYR A 164 -4.64 -12.15 -19.11
C TYR A 164 -4.15 -13.25 -20.06
N LEU A 165 -3.63 -14.36 -19.51
CA LEU A 165 -3.15 -15.51 -20.29
C LEU A 165 -4.28 -16.26 -21.01
N VAL A 166 -5.47 -16.33 -20.39
CA VAL A 166 -6.67 -16.88 -21.03
C VAL A 166 -7.07 -16.03 -22.25
N ARG A 167 -7.12 -14.70 -22.10
CA ARG A 167 -7.42 -13.81 -23.25
C ARG A 167 -6.40 -13.89 -24.37
N ARG A 168 -5.14 -14.21 -24.07
CA ARG A 168 -4.09 -14.46 -25.05
C ARG A 168 -4.14 -15.86 -25.68
N GLY A 169 -4.95 -16.77 -25.14
CA GLY A 169 -5.06 -18.15 -25.62
C GLY A 169 -3.85 -19.03 -25.24
N ILE A 170 -3.01 -18.61 -24.29
CA ILE A 170 -1.78 -19.31 -23.90
C ILE A 170 -1.81 -19.84 -22.45
N ARG A 171 -2.94 -19.73 -21.73
CA ARG A 171 -3.02 -20.17 -20.33
C ARG A 171 -2.64 -21.65 -20.16
N GLY A 172 -2.95 -22.52 -21.12
CA GLY A 172 -2.61 -23.95 -21.09
C GLY A 172 -1.11 -24.26 -21.25
N ALA A 173 -0.32 -23.29 -21.72
CA ALA A 173 1.16 -23.39 -21.84
C ALA A 173 1.90 -22.75 -20.67
N ALA A 174 1.19 -22.19 -19.69
CA ALA A 174 1.75 -21.47 -18.56
C ALA A 174 1.43 -22.14 -17.23
N GLU A 175 2.40 -22.29 -16.36
CA GLU A 175 2.24 -22.52 -14.93
C GLU A 175 2.27 -21.21 -14.16
N ILE A 176 1.38 -21.03 -13.18
CA ILE A 176 1.44 -19.88 -12.27
C ILE A 176 1.59 -20.39 -10.84
N ARG A 177 2.62 -19.91 -10.15
CA ARG A 177 2.90 -20.24 -8.75
C ARG A 177 3.07 -18.99 -7.92
N VAL A 178 2.54 -18.99 -6.69
CA VAL A 178 2.78 -17.95 -5.69
C VAL A 178 3.55 -18.56 -4.53
N ILE A 179 4.69 -17.97 -4.17
CA ILE A 179 5.51 -18.42 -3.03
C ILE A 179 5.61 -17.27 -2.02
N GLY A 180 5.44 -17.57 -0.74
CA GLY A 180 5.57 -16.55 0.30
C GLY A 180 5.81 -17.10 1.69
N PRO A 181 6.31 -16.24 2.60
CA PRO A 181 6.65 -16.64 3.97
C PRO A 181 5.44 -16.88 4.87
N MET A 182 4.26 -16.38 4.50
CA MET A 182 3.06 -16.54 5.32
C MET A 182 2.49 -17.95 5.19
N SER A 183 1.82 -18.41 6.27
CA SER A 183 1.13 -19.71 6.31
C SER A 183 -0.17 -19.75 5.48
N ALA A 184 -0.74 -18.57 5.18
CA ALA A 184 -1.97 -18.42 4.42
C ALA A 184 -2.00 -17.04 3.73
N PRO A 185 -2.82 -16.84 2.68
CA PRO A 185 -2.92 -15.56 1.96
C PRO A 185 -3.26 -14.35 2.85
N VAL A 186 -4.20 -14.52 3.77
CA VAL A 186 -4.61 -13.49 4.74
C VAL A 186 -4.67 -14.14 6.13
N PRO A 187 -3.56 -14.22 6.87
CA PRO A 187 -3.45 -15.04 8.09
C PRO A 187 -4.41 -14.68 9.22
N ILE A 188 -4.97 -13.48 9.24
CA ILE A 188 -5.91 -13.01 10.28
C ILE A 188 -7.30 -13.65 10.17
N THR A 189 -7.64 -14.26 9.04
CA THR A 189 -8.95 -14.90 8.81
C THR A 189 -8.85 -16.13 7.92
N LYS A 190 -9.42 -17.22 8.38
CA LYS A 190 -9.49 -18.46 7.59
C LYS A 190 -10.44 -18.34 6.40
N GLU A 191 -11.54 -17.62 6.56
CA GLU A 191 -12.57 -17.47 5.52
C GLU A 191 -12.01 -16.77 4.28
N VAL A 192 -11.39 -15.59 4.44
CA VAL A 192 -10.79 -14.85 3.32
C VAL A 192 -9.65 -15.64 2.68
N SER A 193 -8.81 -16.27 3.51
CA SER A 193 -7.71 -17.11 3.01
C SER A 193 -8.24 -18.29 2.19
N GLN A 194 -9.28 -18.99 2.67
CA GLN A 194 -9.84 -20.13 1.98
C GLN A 194 -10.47 -19.71 0.65
N SER A 195 -11.22 -18.61 0.63
CA SER A 195 -11.82 -18.10 -0.62
C SER A 195 -10.76 -17.75 -1.68
N ILE A 196 -9.63 -17.18 -1.26
CA ILE A 196 -8.50 -16.91 -2.17
C ILE A 196 -7.89 -18.23 -2.65
N LEU A 197 -7.65 -19.19 -1.75
CA LEU A 197 -7.07 -20.49 -2.11
C LEU A 197 -7.98 -21.28 -3.07
N ASP A 198 -9.29 -21.26 -2.84
CA ASP A 198 -10.27 -21.90 -3.72
C ASP A 198 -10.22 -21.27 -5.12
N ALA A 199 -10.22 -19.94 -5.19
CA ALA A 199 -10.13 -19.23 -6.46
C ALA A 199 -8.81 -19.47 -7.23
N LEU A 200 -7.70 -19.63 -6.52
CA LEU A 200 -6.41 -20.03 -7.11
C LEU A 200 -6.48 -21.48 -7.63
N GLY A 201 -6.98 -22.39 -6.80
CA GLY A 201 -7.10 -23.82 -7.12
C GLY A 201 -7.99 -24.08 -8.34
N GLU A 202 -9.15 -23.42 -8.44
CA GLU A 202 -10.04 -23.47 -9.61
C GLU A 202 -9.36 -23.06 -10.93
N ARG A 203 -8.32 -22.24 -10.85
CA ARG A 203 -7.54 -21.74 -12.00
C ARG A 203 -6.22 -22.46 -12.21
N GLY A 204 -5.94 -23.51 -11.42
CA GLY A 204 -4.66 -24.25 -11.49
C GLY A 204 -3.48 -23.36 -11.13
N ILE A 205 -3.64 -22.47 -10.14
CA ILE A 205 -2.58 -21.63 -9.58
C ILE A 205 -2.15 -22.23 -8.25
N GLU A 206 -0.87 -22.55 -8.10
CA GLU A 206 -0.31 -23.10 -6.88
C GLU A 206 0.09 -22.01 -5.90
N TYR A 207 -0.27 -22.15 -4.61
CA TYR A 207 0.30 -21.36 -3.52
C TYR A 207 1.20 -22.23 -2.65
N VAL A 208 2.45 -21.83 -2.47
CA VAL A 208 3.46 -22.50 -1.64
C VAL A 208 3.74 -21.66 -0.40
N PRO A 209 3.08 -21.95 0.73
CA PRO A 209 3.24 -21.19 1.97
C PRO A 209 4.54 -21.50 2.69
N GLY A 210 4.95 -20.59 3.61
CA GLY A 210 6.04 -20.81 4.55
C GLY A 210 7.43 -20.85 3.91
N GLN A 211 7.57 -20.37 2.67
CA GLN A 211 8.83 -20.33 1.96
C GLN A 211 9.36 -18.89 1.84
N HIS A 212 10.59 -18.69 2.22
CA HIS A 212 11.28 -17.41 2.07
C HIS A 212 12.30 -17.48 0.94
N ILE A 213 12.15 -16.60 -0.05
CA ILE A 213 13.09 -16.44 -1.14
C ILE A 213 14.23 -15.55 -0.67
N THR A 214 15.47 -16.02 -0.80
CA THR A 214 16.67 -15.32 -0.34
C THR A 214 17.50 -14.70 -1.46
N GLU A 215 17.34 -15.19 -2.68
CA GLU A 215 18.11 -14.76 -3.84
C GLU A 215 17.33 -15.07 -5.13
N VAL A 216 17.51 -14.24 -6.14
CA VAL A 216 17.09 -14.49 -7.52
C VAL A 216 18.36 -14.71 -8.36
N ASP A 217 18.44 -15.81 -9.09
CA ASP A 217 19.49 -16.05 -10.08
C ASP A 217 18.97 -15.73 -11.49
N PRO A 218 19.28 -14.55 -12.05
CA PRO A 218 18.78 -14.14 -13.37
C PRO A 218 19.29 -15.02 -14.52
N ARG A 219 20.50 -15.58 -14.37
CA ARG A 219 21.14 -16.40 -15.43
C ARG A 219 20.62 -17.82 -15.40
N GLY A 220 20.53 -18.40 -14.21
CA GLY A 220 20.00 -19.74 -14.01
C GLY A 220 18.48 -19.79 -14.03
N LYS A 221 17.79 -18.65 -14.10
CA LYS A 221 16.33 -18.53 -14.03
C LYS A 221 15.73 -19.34 -12.88
N ASN A 222 16.22 -19.11 -11.69
CA ASN A 222 15.68 -19.74 -10.48
C ASN A 222 15.77 -18.81 -9.28
N VAL A 223 14.95 -19.08 -8.28
CA VAL A 223 15.04 -18.45 -6.95
C VAL A 223 15.58 -19.45 -5.94
N ARG A 224 16.36 -18.98 -4.97
CA ARG A 224 16.83 -19.78 -3.83
C ARG A 224 15.90 -19.60 -2.63
N LEU A 225 15.66 -20.68 -1.91
CA LEU A 225 14.83 -20.70 -0.73
C LEU A 225 15.68 -20.80 0.55
N ALA A 226 15.27 -20.13 1.62
CA ALA A 226 15.93 -20.23 2.93
C ALA A 226 15.92 -21.66 3.51
N SER A 227 14.93 -22.48 3.14
CA SER A 227 14.85 -23.91 3.51
C SER A 227 15.86 -24.79 2.78
N GLY A 228 16.61 -24.24 1.83
CA GLY A 228 17.45 -24.94 0.86
C GLY A 228 16.68 -25.29 -0.42
N GLY A 229 17.42 -25.55 -1.49
CA GLY A 229 16.84 -25.81 -2.79
C GLY A 229 16.54 -24.54 -3.59
N SER A 230 16.03 -24.76 -4.81
CA SER A 230 15.70 -23.68 -5.74
C SER A 230 14.42 -23.99 -6.49
N VAL A 231 13.73 -22.93 -6.95
CA VAL A 231 12.53 -23.03 -7.77
C VAL A 231 12.78 -22.34 -9.10
N PRO A 232 12.64 -23.04 -10.23
CA PRO A 232 12.85 -22.46 -11.55
C PRO A 232 11.68 -21.54 -11.94
N PHE A 233 11.96 -20.60 -12.84
CA PHE A 233 10.97 -19.72 -13.45
C PHE A 233 11.38 -19.35 -14.89
N ASP A 234 10.40 -19.00 -15.71
CA ASP A 234 10.62 -18.32 -16.99
C ASP A 234 10.38 -16.82 -16.89
N LEU A 235 9.41 -16.43 -16.04
CA LEU A 235 9.13 -15.05 -15.64
C LEU A 235 9.02 -14.97 -14.11
N PHE A 236 9.81 -14.11 -13.49
CA PHE A 236 9.74 -13.87 -12.04
C PHE A 236 9.11 -12.51 -11.73
N VAL A 237 8.10 -12.51 -10.86
CA VAL A 237 7.42 -11.31 -10.36
C VAL A 237 7.56 -11.26 -8.84
N GLY A 238 8.39 -10.36 -8.32
CA GLY A 238 8.65 -10.24 -6.89
C GLY A 238 7.79 -9.17 -6.22
N ILE A 239 7.31 -9.47 -5.01
CA ILE A 239 6.78 -8.45 -4.11
C ILE A 239 7.94 -7.99 -3.25
N PRO A 240 8.49 -6.78 -3.47
CA PRO A 240 9.74 -6.37 -2.85
C PRO A 240 9.63 -6.28 -1.33
N VAL A 241 10.76 -6.33 -0.65
CA VAL A 241 10.84 -6.00 0.77
C VAL A 241 10.44 -4.54 0.97
N HIS A 242 9.64 -4.27 1.98
CA HIS A 242 9.17 -2.92 2.32
C HIS A 242 9.92 -2.39 3.54
N ARG A 243 10.32 -1.13 3.49
CA ARG A 243 10.96 -0.40 4.59
C ARG A 243 10.43 1.01 4.69
N VAL A 244 10.61 1.65 5.83
CA VAL A 244 10.39 3.10 5.91
C VAL A 244 11.40 3.83 4.99
N PRO A 245 11.08 5.06 4.52
CA PRO A 245 12.04 5.88 3.81
C PRO A 245 13.32 6.12 4.63
N GLU A 246 14.47 6.22 3.97
CA GLU A 246 15.78 6.42 4.60
C GLU A 246 15.80 7.66 5.52
N VAL A 247 15.13 8.74 5.12
CA VAL A 247 15.00 9.95 5.94
C VAL A 247 14.30 9.70 7.28
N VAL A 248 13.39 8.73 7.34
CA VAL A 248 12.72 8.31 8.58
C VAL A 248 13.65 7.49 9.45
N GLU A 249 14.43 6.57 8.87
CA GLU A 249 15.46 5.83 9.62
C GLU A 249 16.50 6.78 10.20
N ALA A 250 17.02 7.68 9.38
CA ALA A 250 18.03 8.66 9.77
C ALA A 250 17.57 9.64 10.86
N SER A 251 16.25 9.90 10.96
CA SER A 251 15.67 10.79 11.98
C SER A 251 15.61 10.19 13.39
N GLY A 252 15.88 8.89 13.53
CA GLY A 252 15.69 8.18 14.79
C GLY A 252 14.23 7.92 15.20
N LEU A 253 13.25 8.21 14.33
CA LEU A 253 11.85 7.89 14.56
C LEU A 253 11.58 6.39 14.51
N ALA A 254 12.25 5.67 13.60
CA ALA A 254 12.03 4.26 13.37
C ALA A 254 12.71 3.38 14.44
N VAL A 255 12.05 2.28 14.78
CA VAL A 255 12.57 1.16 15.58
C VAL A 255 12.15 -0.12 14.84
N ASP A 256 13.07 -1.04 14.62
CA ASP A 256 12.82 -2.28 13.87
C ASP A 256 12.17 -2.06 12.49
N GLY A 257 12.59 -0.98 11.82
CA GLY A 257 12.18 -0.64 10.45
C GLY A 257 10.84 0.09 10.33
N TRP A 258 10.17 0.48 11.44
CA TRP A 258 8.89 1.19 11.44
C TRP A 258 8.83 2.22 12.57
N ILE A 259 7.97 3.26 12.46
CA ILE A 259 7.78 4.25 13.53
C ILE A 259 6.82 3.68 14.59
N PRO A 260 7.28 3.42 15.84
CA PRO A 260 6.39 3.03 16.93
C PRO A 260 5.36 4.12 17.23
N VAL A 261 4.11 3.73 17.38
CA VAL A 261 3.00 4.64 17.68
C VAL A 261 2.11 4.12 18.80
N ASP A 262 1.48 5.01 19.52
CA ASP A 262 0.36 4.68 20.39
C ASP A 262 -0.81 4.16 19.53
N ARG A 263 -1.40 3.03 19.94
CA ARG A 263 -2.46 2.37 19.17
C ARG A 263 -3.81 3.11 19.21
N THR A 264 -3.96 4.05 20.13
CA THR A 264 -5.22 4.78 20.31
C THR A 264 -5.31 6.04 19.45
N ASN A 265 -4.21 6.80 19.35
CA ASN A 265 -4.19 8.09 18.69
C ASN A 265 -3.03 8.28 17.70
N LEU A 266 -2.16 7.26 17.52
CA LEU A 266 -1.04 7.26 16.57
C LEU A 266 0.07 8.29 16.87
N ALA A 267 0.09 8.82 18.10
CA ALA A 267 1.19 9.65 18.58
C ALA A 267 2.48 8.82 18.69
N THR A 268 3.62 9.45 18.41
CA THR A 268 4.94 8.87 18.63
C THR A 268 5.44 9.18 20.04
N ARG A 269 6.65 8.73 20.37
CA ARG A 269 7.30 9.11 21.64
C ARG A 269 7.68 10.59 21.72
N PHE A 270 7.68 11.32 20.62
CA PHE A 270 7.98 12.74 20.56
C PHE A 270 6.71 13.57 20.67
N ALA A 271 6.77 14.64 21.46
CA ALA A 271 5.63 15.51 21.67
C ALA A 271 5.17 16.15 20.35
N ASP A 272 3.85 16.11 20.10
CA ASP A 272 3.22 16.68 18.91
C ASP A 272 3.71 16.10 17.57
N VAL A 273 4.21 14.84 17.61
CA VAL A 273 4.64 14.10 16.43
C VAL A 273 3.81 12.82 16.30
N TYR A 274 3.12 12.68 15.18
CA TYR A 274 2.31 11.50 14.82
C TYR A 274 2.94 10.76 13.65
N ALA A 275 2.63 9.46 13.53
CA ALA A 275 2.95 8.69 12.33
C ALA A 275 1.73 7.86 11.88
N ILE A 276 1.36 7.98 10.61
CA ILE A 276 0.17 7.35 10.04
C ILE A 276 0.44 6.70 8.68
N GLY A 277 -0.38 5.72 8.34
CA GLY A 277 -0.22 4.93 7.12
C GLY A 277 0.91 3.92 7.22
N ASP A 278 1.48 3.54 6.08
CA ASP A 278 2.40 2.41 5.99
C ASP A 278 3.72 2.60 6.74
N VAL A 279 4.10 3.84 7.07
CA VAL A 279 5.29 4.17 7.86
C VAL A 279 5.15 3.79 9.33
N ALA A 280 3.91 3.75 9.85
CA ALA A 280 3.61 3.45 11.24
C ALA A 280 3.81 1.96 11.56
N GLY A 281 4.41 1.68 12.72
CA GLY A 281 4.62 0.33 13.29
C GLY A 281 3.38 -0.23 14.00
N ALA A 282 2.18 0.19 13.61
CA ALA A 282 0.94 -0.33 14.15
C ALA A 282 0.66 -1.76 13.65
N PRO A 283 0.04 -2.64 14.48
CA PRO A 283 -0.25 -4.02 14.12
C PRO A 283 -1.49 -4.15 13.23
N VAL A 284 -1.52 -3.39 12.14
CA VAL A 284 -2.57 -3.43 11.11
C VAL A 284 -1.94 -3.70 9.76
N ALA A 285 -2.75 -4.19 8.82
CA ALA A 285 -2.28 -4.36 7.45
C ALA A 285 -1.88 -3.01 6.83
N LYS A 286 -0.80 -2.99 6.06
CA LYS A 286 -0.39 -1.79 5.32
C LYS A 286 -1.27 -1.63 4.08
N ALA A 287 -2.33 -0.80 4.21
CA ALA A 287 -3.27 -0.52 3.14
C ALA A 287 -3.89 0.87 3.30
N GLY A 288 -4.27 1.47 2.16
CA GLY A 288 -4.78 2.84 2.11
C GLY A 288 -5.98 3.11 3.01
N VAL A 289 -6.90 2.15 3.15
CA VAL A 289 -8.10 2.28 4.00
C VAL A 289 -7.77 2.40 5.49
N PHE A 290 -6.73 1.72 5.96
CA PHE A 290 -6.26 1.86 7.35
C PHE A 290 -5.48 3.16 7.54
N ALA A 291 -4.79 3.62 6.50
CA ALA A 291 -4.15 4.94 6.49
C ALA A 291 -5.19 6.07 6.57
N GLU A 292 -6.32 5.95 5.87
CA GLU A 292 -7.45 6.87 5.95
C GLU A 292 -8.10 6.88 7.34
N SER A 293 -8.37 5.70 7.92
CA SER A 293 -8.97 5.61 9.26
C SER A 293 -8.02 6.15 10.35
N ALA A 294 -6.71 5.97 10.18
CA ALA A 294 -5.69 6.56 11.04
C ALA A 294 -5.69 8.09 10.94
N ALA A 295 -5.77 8.62 9.71
CA ALA A 295 -5.83 10.06 9.48
C ALA A 295 -7.06 10.71 10.13
N ALA A 296 -8.20 10.00 10.13
CA ALA A 296 -9.41 10.47 10.80
C ALA A 296 -9.19 10.67 12.31
N VAL A 297 -8.61 9.68 12.96
CA VAL A 297 -8.36 9.72 14.41
C VAL A 297 -7.32 10.79 14.77
N VAL A 298 -6.26 10.94 13.96
CA VAL A 298 -5.28 12.01 14.20
C VAL A 298 -5.87 13.39 13.99
N ALA A 299 -6.78 13.58 13.02
CA ALA A 299 -7.48 14.84 12.87
C ALA A 299 -8.33 15.16 14.10
N ASP A 300 -9.08 14.17 14.62
CA ASP A 300 -9.90 14.30 15.82
C ASP A 300 -9.04 14.58 17.08
N ASP A 301 -7.88 13.92 17.23
CA ASP A 301 -6.96 14.16 18.35
C ASP A 301 -6.33 15.56 18.30
N ILE A 302 -5.91 16.01 17.12
CA ILE A 302 -5.39 17.38 16.92
C ILE A 302 -6.46 18.41 17.26
N ALA A 303 -7.69 18.24 16.76
CA ALA A 303 -8.80 19.16 17.05
C ALA A 303 -9.15 19.19 18.54
N ALA A 304 -9.27 18.03 19.19
CA ALA A 304 -9.53 17.92 20.61
C ALA A 304 -8.47 18.66 21.44
N ARG A 305 -7.20 18.42 21.15
CA ARG A 305 -6.07 19.07 21.84
C ARG A 305 -6.04 20.59 21.64
N LEU A 306 -6.35 21.05 20.41
CA LEU A 306 -6.42 22.49 20.12
C LEU A 306 -7.49 23.18 20.99
N HIS A 307 -8.62 22.53 21.21
CA HIS A 307 -9.75 23.04 21.98
C HIS A 307 -9.67 22.72 23.48
N GLY A 308 -8.61 22.02 23.93
CA GLY A 308 -8.45 21.64 25.35
C GLY A 308 -9.29 20.42 25.75
N ASP A 309 -9.79 19.66 24.79
CA ASP A 309 -10.56 18.44 24.95
C ASP A 309 -9.66 17.18 24.87
N VAL A 310 -10.27 16.00 25.01
CA VAL A 310 -9.62 14.71 24.84
C VAL A 310 -10.24 13.93 23.69
N LEU A 311 -9.43 13.10 23.03
CA LEU A 311 -9.90 12.21 21.97
C LEU A 311 -11.02 11.29 22.47
N GLN A 312 -12.18 11.34 21.82
CA GLN A 312 -13.36 10.60 22.23
C GLN A 312 -13.37 9.15 21.74
N ARG A 313 -12.77 8.88 20.61
CA ARG A 313 -12.78 7.55 19.97
C ARG A 313 -11.37 7.14 19.59
N PRO A 314 -10.84 6.07 20.21
CA PRO A 314 -9.54 5.54 19.81
C PRO A 314 -9.58 4.91 18.43
N TRP A 315 -8.41 4.75 17.82
CA TRP A 315 -8.29 4.08 16.54
C TRP A 315 -8.57 2.57 16.66
N GLU A 316 -9.50 2.08 15.88
CA GLU A 316 -9.85 0.66 15.85
C GLU A 316 -9.10 -0.13 14.76
N GLY A 317 -8.36 0.53 13.87
CA GLY A 317 -7.73 -0.14 12.73
C GLY A 317 -8.76 -0.80 11.81
N ALA A 318 -9.93 -0.18 11.66
CA ALA A 318 -11.02 -0.69 10.84
C ALA A 318 -10.94 -0.13 9.42
N GLY A 319 -11.33 -0.95 8.43
CA GLY A 319 -11.35 -0.56 7.03
C GLY A 319 -11.84 -1.67 6.11
N SER A 320 -12.20 -1.30 4.87
CA SER A 320 -12.68 -2.23 3.84
C SER A 320 -11.81 -2.14 2.60
N CYS A 321 -11.26 -3.28 2.15
CA CYS A 321 -10.46 -3.40 0.94
C CYS A 321 -11.20 -4.23 -0.12
N PHE A 322 -10.94 -3.92 -1.39
CA PHE A 322 -11.44 -4.71 -2.52
C PHE A 322 -10.33 -5.60 -3.08
N ILE A 323 -10.71 -6.81 -3.52
CA ILE A 323 -9.83 -7.78 -4.19
C ILE A 323 -10.49 -8.20 -5.49
N GLU A 324 -9.78 -8.13 -6.61
CA GLU A 324 -10.26 -8.67 -7.88
C GLU A 324 -9.95 -10.17 -7.96
N PHE A 325 -11.00 -10.97 -8.14
CA PHE A 325 -10.90 -12.41 -8.28
C PHE A 325 -10.77 -12.90 -9.74
N GLY A 326 -10.67 -11.97 -10.69
CA GLY A 326 -10.70 -12.25 -12.12
C GLY A 326 -12.12 -12.39 -12.67
N ALA A 327 -12.25 -12.47 -14.00
CA ALA A 327 -13.54 -12.57 -14.72
C ALA A 327 -14.57 -11.47 -14.34
N GLY A 328 -14.10 -10.30 -13.89
CA GLY A 328 -14.93 -9.19 -13.43
C GLY A 328 -15.49 -9.34 -12.01
N ALA A 329 -15.22 -10.42 -11.32
CA ALA A 329 -15.64 -10.62 -9.93
C ALA A 329 -14.75 -9.87 -8.96
N VAL A 330 -15.35 -9.17 -8.01
CA VAL A 330 -14.68 -8.41 -6.94
C VAL A 330 -15.20 -8.88 -5.59
N GLY A 331 -14.29 -9.14 -4.67
CA GLY A 331 -14.59 -9.37 -3.26
C GLY A 331 -14.30 -8.12 -2.43
N LYS A 332 -15.02 -7.94 -1.33
CA LYS A 332 -14.80 -6.88 -0.35
C LYS A 332 -14.44 -7.51 0.99
N VAL A 333 -13.25 -7.22 1.48
CA VAL A 333 -12.80 -7.63 2.80
C VAL A 333 -13.02 -6.50 3.78
N GLU A 334 -13.82 -6.74 4.80
CA GLU A 334 -14.03 -5.84 5.92
C GLU A 334 -13.19 -6.33 7.09
N ALA A 335 -12.28 -5.52 7.60
CA ALA A 335 -11.37 -5.89 8.68
C ALA A 335 -11.37 -4.87 9.80
N ASN A 336 -11.19 -5.36 11.03
CA ASN A 336 -10.98 -4.56 12.24
C ASN A 336 -9.85 -5.22 13.04
N PHE A 337 -8.76 -4.47 13.24
CA PHE A 337 -7.56 -5.01 13.86
C PHE A 337 -7.46 -4.74 15.36
N LEU A 338 -8.07 -3.66 15.86
CA LEU A 338 -7.84 -3.15 17.23
C LEU A 338 -9.13 -2.94 18.04
N GLY A 339 -10.32 -2.97 17.40
CA GLY A 339 -11.60 -2.72 18.06
C GLY A 339 -12.12 -3.86 18.93
N GLY A 340 -11.37 -4.96 19.08
CA GLY A 340 -11.73 -6.12 19.86
C GLY A 340 -10.52 -6.85 20.46
N PRO A 341 -10.75 -7.97 21.16
CA PRO A 341 -9.68 -8.76 21.80
C PRO A 341 -8.75 -9.46 20.78
N ALA A 342 -9.21 -9.62 19.55
CA ALA A 342 -8.44 -10.17 18.43
C ALA A 342 -8.88 -9.50 17.13
N PRO A 343 -7.99 -9.45 16.12
CA PRO A 343 -8.37 -8.99 14.78
C PRO A 343 -9.50 -9.82 14.18
N THR A 344 -10.41 -9.16 13.48
CA THR A 344 -11.49 -9.81 12.75
C THR A 344 -11.49 -9.38 11.29
N ALA A 345 -11.88 -10.26 10.39
CA ALA A 345 -12.17 -9.92 9.00
C ALA A 345 -13.24 -10.85 8.43
N SER A 346 -14.04 -10.33 7.51
CA SER A 346 -15.05 -11.06 6.74
C SER A 346 -14.92 -10.73 5.26
N LEU A 347 -15.41 -11.63 4.41
CA LEU A 347 -15.46 -11.46 2.97
C LEU A 347 -16.90 -11.33 2.49
N VAL A 348 -17.19 -10.28 1.72
CA VAL A 348 -18.42 -10.14 0.97
C VAL A 348 -18.13 -10.44 -0.50
N GLY A 349 -18.91 -11.31 -1.13
CA GLY A 349 -18.66 -11.77 -2.50
C GLY A 349 -17.69 -12.97 -2.54
N PRO A 350 -16.94 -13.18 -3.66
CA PRO A 350 -16.80 -12.27 -4.81
C PRO A 350 -18.02 -12.19 -5.72
N SER A 351 -18.30 -11.01 -6.25
CA SER A 351 -19.38 -10.81 -7.22
C SER A 351 -19.09 -9.64 -8.20
N PRO A 352 -19.74 -9.60 -9.39
CA PRO A 352 -19.60 -8.47 -10.33
C PRO A 352 -20.18 -7.16 -9.79
N GLU A 353 -21.19 -7.21 -8.92
CA GLU A 353 -21.85 -6.01 -8.35
C GLU A 353 -20.88 -5.18 -7.51
N LEU A 354 -19.93 -5.82 -6.81
CA LEU A 354 -18.92 -5.16 -6.01
C LEU A 354 -17.88 -4.39 -6.86
N ALA A 355 -17.83 -4.62 -8.18
CA ALA A 355 -17.00 -3.81 -9.08
C ALA A 355 -17.44 -2.35 -9.12
N ALA A 356 -18.76 -2.10 -9.09
CA ALA A 356 -19.30 -0.73 -9.04
C ALA A 356 -18.95 -0.05 -7.69
N GLU A 357 -19.00 -0.79 -6.58
CA GLU A 357 -18.61 -0.28 -5.26
C GLU A 357 -17.11 0.06 -5.21
N LYS A 358 -16.26 -0.78 -5.81
CA LYS A 358 -14.81 -0.50 -5.96
C LYS A 358 -14.57 0.77 -6.79
N GLN A 359 -15.33 0.99 -7.87
CA GLN A 359 -15.23 2.22 -8.66
C GLN A 359 -15.69 3.45 -7.86
N ALA A 360 -16.80 3.35 -7.16
CA ALA A 360 -17.31 4.42 -6.29
C ALA A 360 -16.31 4.79 -5.18
N PHE A 361 -15.58 3.81 -4.64
CA PHE A 361 -14.51 4.04 -3.68
C PHE A 361 -13.45 5.03 -4.21
N GLY A 362 -13.00 4.86 -5.45
CA GLY A 362 -12.03 5.77 -6.07
C GLY A 362 -12.64 7.13 -6.41
N ALA A 363 -13.89 7.15 -6.91
CA ALA A 363 -14.58 8.37 -7.29
C ALA A 363 -14.82 9.31 -6.12
N THR A 364 -15.33 8.78 -4.98
CA THR A 364 -15.60 9.58 -3.78
C THR A 364 -14.33 10.20 -3.18
N ARG A 365 -13.18 9.50 -3.22
CA ARG A 365 -11.91 10.03 -2.73
C ARG A 365 -11.31 11.06 -3.68
N ARG A 366 -11.48 10.88 -4.98
CA ARG A 366 -11.09 11.88 -5.98
C ARG A 366 -11.84 13.19 -5.75
N GLU A 367 -13.15 13.13 -5.57
CA GLU A 367 -13.98 14.30 -5.26
C GLU A 367 -13.55 14.93 -3.92
N ARG A 368 -13.41 14.10 -2.88
CA ARG A 368 -13.07 14.57 -1.54
C ARG A 368 -11.72 15.26 -1.47
N TRP A 369 -10.67 14.68 -2.06
CA TRP A 369 -9.30 15.20 -1.92
C TRP A 369 -8.93 16.23 -2.97
N PHE A 370 -9.48 16.15 -4.17
CA PHE A 370 -9.11 16.99 -5.30
C PHE A 370 -10.26 17.89 -5.80
N GLY A 371 -11.47 17.80 -5.22
CA GLY A 371 -12.61 18.61 -5.63
C GLY A 371 -13.12 18.35 -7.06
N ARG A 372 -12.78 17.21 -7.65
CA ARG A 372 -13.21 16.83 -9.01
C ARG A 372 -14.25 15.73 -8.94
N ALA A 373 -15.43 16.00 -9.50
CA ALA A 373 -16.40 14.94 -9.80
C ALA A 373 -15.78 13.91 -10.77
N ALA A 374 -16.22 12.67 -10.62
CA ALA A 374 -15.73 11.53 -11.41
C ALA A 374 -16.06 11.66 -12.90
#